data_00f1a7628e6f5bd2b8db0224362638e0
#
_entry.id   00f1a7628e6f5bd2b8db0224362638e0
#
_cell.length_a   1.000
_cell.length_b   1.000
_cell.length_c   1.000
_cell.angle_alpha   90.00
_cell.angle_beta   90.00
_cell.angle_gamma   90.00
#
_symmetry.space_group_name_H-M   'P 1'
#
loop_
_entity.id
_entity.type
_entity.pdbx_description
1 polymer ?
#
loop_
_entity_poly.entity_id
_entity_poly.type
_entity_poly.pdbx_seq_one_letter_code
_entity_poly.pdbx_strand_id
1 'polypeptide(L)'
;MSNIINVARGFEKADLVIKNANIVNVLSEEIHKADIAIKDGIIAGIGENYSGEKEIDIQGAYVTPSFIDGHVHLESTMMLPSEFAKVALPAGTTTVIIDPHEISNVLGLHGISFMHEAVKNLPLDVYTMLPSCVPATPFETSGFDLNSYDLSLLIDKPWVLGLAEMMNFPGVLNQDNNVMAKLELAKSRGKCIDGHAPYLHGKDLCAYIASGVKSDHECTTPDEAVEKLRLGMYVMIREGTAAKDLDALMPVLKTCNTRKCIFVTDDRHPADLKEHINGMVRRAVEAGVDPVKAVQIASLNTAEYFGLKNLGAIAPGYKADLLILPDLKTFKPDLVIKNGVVAAENGKLIAELPENEALAVRNSVNVRWITPEDFRIEANGSKVIALEVIPHQLITKSVVSEVKIEDGNAVSNIDNDTLKICVIERHRATGNIGKGFVKGFNLKCGAIASTVAHDSHNMIVIGTNDADMYAAAVALIKCKGGKVVVKDGEVISELPLPIAGLMSDRDFDYVVNKCEELNKTAHSIGCKIEDPFMTMGFLSLPVIPELKVTDKGCLLYTSPSPRDTERS
;
A
#
# COMPACT_ATOMS: atom_id res chain seq x y z
N MET A 1 31.56 15.19 15.91
CA MET A 1 31.98 15.89 14.67
C MET A 1 33.50 15.83 14.42
N SER A 2 34.39 15.97 15.39
CA SER A 2 35.84 15.88 15.13
C SER A 2 36.29 14.54 14.53
N ASN A 3 35.80 13.40 14.99
CA ASN A 3 36.18 12.07 14.51
C ASN A 3 35.87 11.86 13.03
N ILE A 4 34.68 12.23 12.54
CA ILE A 4 34.31 12.03 11.15
C ILE A 4 35.20 12.85 10.19
N ILE A 5 35.60 14.05 10.59
CA ILE A 5 36.50 14.90 9.80
C ILE A 5 37.88 14.26 9.67
N ASN A 6 38.42 13.69 10.75
CA ASN A 6 39.72 13.03 10.74
C ASN A 6 39.69 11.77 9.85
N VAL A 7 38.63 10.99 9.91
CA VAL A 7 38.41 9.84 9.01
C VAL A 7 38.29 10.30 7.56
N ALA A 8 37.50 11.34 7.28
CA ALA A 8 37.36 11.90 5.94
C ALA A 8 38.69 12.39 5.34
N ARG A 9 39.61 12.88 6.18
CA ARG A 9 40.96 13.31 5.79
C ARG A 9 42.00 12.18 5.79
N GLY A 10 41.61 10.94 6.15
CA GLY A 10 42.51 9.81 6.24
C GLY A 10 43.46 9.80 7.44
N PHE A 11 43.24 10.64 8.45
CA PHE A 11 44.08 10.72 9.67
C PHE A 11 43.69 9.67 10.71
N GLU A 12 42.47 9.19 10.69
CA GLU A 12 41.95 8.13 11.56
C GLU A 12 41.27 7.04 10.73
N LYS A 13 41.22 5.84 11.29
CA LYS A 13 40.54 4.71 10.67
C LYS A 13 39.03 4.91 10.70
N ALA A 14 38.38 4.50 9.61
CA ALA A 14 36.95 4.31 9.55
C ALA A 14 36.49 3.08 10.35
N ASP A 15 35.21 2.99 10.70
CA ASP A 15 34.64 1.74 11.27
C ASP A 15 34.56 0.67 10.20
N LEU A 16 34.17 1.06 8.99
CA LEU A 16 34.07 0.20 7.82
C LEU A 16 34.59 0.93 6.58
N VAL A 17 35.38 0.23 5.77
CA VAL A 17 35.73 0.69 4.41
C VAL A 17 35.25 -0.33 3.39
N ILE A 18 34.50 0.12 2.40
CA ILE A 18 34.19 -0.67 1.21
C ILE A 18 35.24 -0.35 0.16
N LYS A 19 36.01 -1.39 -0.21
CA LYS A 19 37.14 -1.29 -1.14
C LYS A 19 36.75 -1.65 -2.55
N ASN A 20 37.42 -0.98 -3.52
CA ASN A 20 37.30 -1.31 -4.95
C ASN A 20 35.86 -1.23 -5.50
N ALA A 21 35.08 -0.23 -5.06
CA ALA A 21 33.68 -0.06 -5.44
C ALA A 21 33.53 0.62 -6.82
N ASN A 22 32.63 0.14 -7.65
CA ASN A 22 32.04 0.92 -8.74
C ASN A 22 30.81 1.66 -8.17
N ILE A 23 30.99 2.91 -7.81
CA ILE A 23 29.95 3.73 -7.16
C ILE A 23 28.95 4.24 -8.20
N VAL A 24 27.68 3.89 -8.04
CA VAL A 24 26.58 4.46 -8.82
C VAL A 24 26.21 5.80 -8.20
N ASN A 25 26.76 6.86 -8.77
CA ASN A 25 26.57 8.22 -8.25
C ASN A 25 25.31 8.84 -8.86
N VAL A 26 24.23 8.86 -8.09
CA VAL A 26 22.93 9.42 -8.52
C VAL A 26 22.90 10.96 -8.47
N LEU A 27 23.92 11.63 -7.89
CA LEU A 27 24.03 13.09 -7.84
C LEU A 27 24.63 13.65 -9.13
N SER A 28 25.64 12.96 -9.70
CA SER A 28 26.34 13.38 -10.94
C SER A 28 25.94 12.53 -12.16
N GLU A 29 25.06 11.53 -11.97
CA GLU A 29 24.58 10.60 -13.02
C GLU A 29 25.72 9.85 -13.71
N GLU A 30 26.69 9.34 -12.94
CA GLU A 30 27.83 8.59 -13.46
C GLU A 30 28.17 7.35 -12.59
N ILE A 31 29.05 6.51 -13.11
CA ILE A 31 29.66 5.40 -12.36
C ILE A 31 31.18 5.65 -12.31
N HIS A 32 31.73 5.71 -11.09
CA HIS A 32 33.17 5.90 -10.90
C HIS A 32 33.74 4.95 -9.85
N LYS A 33 35.04 4.70 -9.92
CA LYS A 33 35.74 3.80 -8.96
C LYS A 33 36.26 4.59 -7.78
N ALA A 34 35.96 4.13 -6.57
CA ALA A 34 36.53 4.66 -5.32
C ALA A 34 36.28 3.68 -4.17
N ASP A 35 36.99 3.91 -3.05
CA ASP A 35 36.67 3.32 -1.75
C ASP A 35 35.65 4.22 -1.02
N ILE A 36 34.85 3.63 -0.14
CA ILE A 36 33.87 4.35 0.70
C ILE A 36 34.25 4.13 2.16
N ALA A 37 34.62 5.21 2.86
CA ALA A 37 34.91 5.20 4.29
C ALA A 37 33.67 5.57 5.10
N ILE A 38 33.31 4.76 6.08
CA ILE A 38 32.12 4.89 6.91
C ILE A 38 32.51 5.02 8.37
N LYS A 39 31.96 6.03 9.06
CA LYS A 39 32.15 6.29 10.49
C LYS A 39 30.82 6.62 11.16
N ASP A 40 30.52 5.92 12.26
CA ASP A 40 29.27 6.11 13.04
C ASP A 40 28.01 6.05 12.16
N GLY A 41 27.98 5.13 11.20
CA GLY A 41 26.86 4.94 10.27
C GLY A 41 26.74 6.00 9.16
N ILE A 42 27.70 6.92 9.06
CA ILE A 42 27.71 8.02 8.08
C ILE A 42 28.89 7.81 7.11
N ILE A 43 28.67 8.10 5.84
CA ILE A 43 29.74 8.15 4.84
C ILE A 43 30.67 9.31 5.21
N ALA A 44 31.88 9.00 5.64
CA ALA A 44 32.87 10.00 5.99
C ALA A 44 33.62 10.52 4.77
N GLY A 45 33.97 9.63 3.82
CA GLY A 45 34.72 10.00 2.65
C GLY A 45 34.60 9.00 1.50
N ILE A 46 34.89 9.49 0.31
CA ILE A 46 34.93 8.73 -0.94
C ILE A 46 36.24 9.06 -1.62
N GLY A 47 37.03 8.05 -1.98
CA GLY A 47 38.34 8.25 -2.61
C GLY A 47 39.24 7.02 -2.43
N GLU A 48 40.54 7.22 -2.56
CA GLU A 48 41.53 6.15 -2.43
C GLU A 48 42.23 6.16 -1.05
N ASN A 49 42.81 5.02 -0.69
CA ASN A 49 43.70 4.88 0.47
C ASN A 49 43.06 5.10 1.86
N TYR A 50 41.76 4.96 2.00
CA TYR A 50 41.13 4.87 3.32
C TYR A 50 41.48 3.53 4.00
N SER A 51 41.61 3.56 5.32
CA SER A 51 41.77 2.36 6.16
C SER A 51 40.64 2.27 7.19
N GLY A 52 40.19 1.06 7.47
CA GLY A 52 39.09 0.78 8.40
C GLY A 52 39.48 -0.20 9.50
N GLU A 53 38.69 -0.26 10.56
CA GLU A 53 38.73 -1.36 11.53
C GLU A 53 38.24 -2.65 10.84
N LYS A 54 37.24 -2.53 9.97
CA LYS A 54 36.76 -3.57 9.07
C LYS A 54 36.88 -3.07 7.64
N GLU A 55 37.36 -3.95 6.75
CA GLU A 55 37.46 -3.67 5.32
C GLU A 55 36.75 -4.79 4.55
N ILE A 56 35.92 -4.42 3.57
CA ILE A 56 35.23 -5.33 2.67
C ILE A 56 35.67 -4.99 1.25
N ASP A 57 36.47 -5.88 0.65
CA ASP A 57 36.85 -5.76 -0.75
C ASP A 57 35.78 -6.42 -1.62
N ILE A 58 35.07 -5.59 -2.37
CA ILE A 58 33.97 -6.03 -3.25
C ILE A 58 34.40 -6.31 -4.69
N GLN A 59 35.73 -6.25 -4.96
CA GLN A 59 36.36 -6.67 -6.21
C GLN A 59 35.73 -6.05 -7.47
N GLY A 60 35.29 -4.81 -7.39
CA GLY A 60 34.68 -4.11 -8.52
C GLY A 60 33.19 -4.33 -8.69
N ALA A 61 32.49 -4.89 -7.71
CA ALA A 61 31.04 -4.88 -7.66
C ALA A 61 30.50 -3.44 -7.58
N TYR A 62 29.22 -3.27 -7.87
CA TYR A 62 28.57 -1.96 -7.83
C TYR A 62 28.06 -1.63 -6.44
N VAL A 63 28.17 -0.36 -6.06
CA VAL A 63 27.55 0.16 -4.84
C VAL A 63 26.53 1.22 -5.22
N THR A 64 25.28 1.02 -4.81
CA THR A 64 24.20 2.00 -4.98
C THR A 64 23.73 2.49 -3.61
N PRO A 65 23.10 3.69 -3.50
CA PRO A 65 22.26 3.96 -2.36
C PRO A 65 21.17 2.88 -2.26
N SER A 66 20.73 2.59 -1.04
CA SER A 66 19.59 1.69 -0.85
C SER A 66 18.29 2.29 -1.35
N PHE A 67 17.30 1.43 -1.60
CA PHE A 67 16.02 1.87 -2.13
C PHE A 67 15.10 2.42 -1.02
N ILE A 68 14.26 3.37 -1.42
CA ILE A 68 13.24 4.01 -0.60
C ILE A 68 11.89 3.77 -1.27
N ASP A 69 10.95 3.13 -0.56
CA ASP A 69 9.57 3.03 -1.01
C ASP A 69 8.81 4.29 -0.56
N GLY A 70 8.33 5.07 -1.52
CA GLY A 70 7.72 6.37 -1.26
C GLY A 70 6.26 6.32 -0.81
N HIS A 71 5.58 5.16 -0.95
CA HIS A 71 4.19 5.00 -0.55
C HIS A 71 3.83 3.52 -0.44
N VAL A 72 3.44 3.09 0.75
CA VAL A 72 3.07 1.70 1.02
C VAL A 72 2.05 1.61 2.16
N HIS A 73 1.08 0.69 2.00
CA HIS A 73 0.18 0.25 3.06
C HIS A 73 0.69 -1.07 3.63
N LEU A 74 1.37 -1.01 4.79
CA LEU A 74 1.94 -2.22 5.41
C LEU A 74 0.85 -3.22 5.78
N GLU A 75 -0.34 -2.74 6.12
CA GLU A 75 -1.50 -3.55 6.47
C GLU A 75 -1.93 -4.47 5.32
N SER A 76 -1.80 -4.03 4.08
CA SER A 76 -2.14 -4.81 2.88
C SER A 76 -1.23 -6.02 2.69
N THR A 77 -0.06 -6.02 3.33
CA THR A 77 0.80 -7.21 3.42
C THR A 77 0.25 -8.27 4.37
N MET A 78 -0.78 -7.94 5.16
CA MET A 78 -1.39 -8.80 6.19
C MET A 78 -0.41 -9.30 7.25
N MET A 79 0.71 -8.61 7.44
CA MET A 79 1.78 -8.98 8.36
C MET A 79 2.17 -7.82 9.28
N LEU A 80 2.78 -8.15 10.40
CA LEU A 80 3.41 -7.15 11.24
C LEU A 80 4.63 -6.52 10.53
N PRO A 81 4.96 -5.26 10.84
CA PRO A 81 6.10 -4.56 10.23
C PRO A 81 7.45 -5.30 10.33
N SER A 82 7.66 -6.09 11.39
CA SER A 82 8.86 -6.91 11.53
C SER A 82 8.95 -8.03 10.50
N GLU A 83 7.82 -8.65 10.14
CA GLU A 83 7.78 -9.67 9.09
C GLU A 83 7.98 -9.04 7.71
N PHE A 84 7.41 -7.86 7.48
CA PHE A 84 7.70 -7.07 6.28
C PHE A 84 9.20 -6.73 6.15
N ALA A 85 9.85 -6.31 7.24
CA ALA A 85 11.28 -5.99 7.24
C ALA A 85 12.17 -7.19 6.85
N LYS A 86 11.76 -8.43 7.20
CA LYS A 86 12.47 -9.66 6.81
C LYS A 86 12.57 -9.86 5.30
N VAL A 87 11.65 -9.26 4.55
CA VAL A 87 11.57 -9.41 3.09
C VAL A 87 12.06 -8.15 2.38
N ALA A 88 11.66 -6.97 2.83
CA ALA A 88 12.02 -5.71 2.20
C ALA A 88 13.51 -5.38 2.31
N LEU A 89 14.14 -5.64 3.47
CA LEU A 89 15.56 -5.37 3.67
C LEU A 89 16.46 -6.20 2.75
N PRO A 90 16.32 -7.53 2.67
CA PRO A 90 17.13 -8.33 1.73
C PRO A 90 16.91 -7.96 0.26
N ALA A 91 15.75 -7.40 -0.08
CA ALA A 91 15.46 -6.87 -1.42
C ALA A 91 16.10 -5.48 -1.67
N GLY A 92 16.74 -4.89 -0.65
CA GLY A 92 17.46 -3.62 -0.76
C GLY A 92 16.65 -2.38 -0.38
N THR A 93 15.41 -2.52 0.06
CA THR A 93 14.62 -1.39 0.58
C THR A 93 14.91 -1.20 2.07
N THR A 94 15.52 -0.08 2.43
CA THR A 94 15.92 0.22 3.81
C THR A 94 15.14 1.37 4.43
N THR A 95 14.29 2.02 3.65
CA THR A 95 13.42 3.11 4.10
C THR A 95 12.07 2.98 3.41
N VAL A 96 10.99 3.17 4.17
CA VAL A 96 9.61 3.17 3.64
C VAL A 96 8.82 4.34 4.23
N ILE A 97 7.91 4.88 3.41
CA ILE A 97 6.96 5.90 3.83
C ILE A 97 5.57 5.24 3.84
N ILE A 98 5.02 5.05 5.03
CA ILE A 98 3.74 4.39 5.21
C ILE A 98 2.59 5.38 5.27
N ASP A 99 1.45 4.99 4.71
CA ASP A 99 0.15 5.59 4.98
C ASP A 99 -0.72 4.58 5.74
N PRO A 100 -0.84 4.69 7.06
CA PRO A 100 -1.60 3.73 7.87
C PRO A 100 -3.10 4.04 7.91
N HIS A 101 -3.71 4.44 6.78
CA HIS A 101 -5.14 4.76 6.77
C HIS A 101 -6.01 3.53 6.98
N GLU A 102 -5.55 2.36 6.58
CA GLU A 102 -6.24 1.09 6.74
C GLU A 102 -6.52 0.79 8.22
N ILE A 103 -5.47 0.72 9.03
CA ILE A 103 -5.64 0.51 10.46
C ILE A 103 -6.29 1.72 11.15
N SER A 104 -6.14 2.91 10.59
CA SER A 104 -6.77 4.12 11.13
C SER A 104 -8.28 4.11 10.95
N ASN A 105 -8.80 3.53 9.87
CA ASN A 105 -10.23 3.30 9.68
C ASN A 105 -10.81 2.37 10.76
N VAL A 106 -10.00 1.47 11.31
CA VAL A 106 -10.41 0.54 12.37
C VAL A 106 -10.21 1.11 13.78
N LEU A 107 -9.06 1.75 14.05
CA LEU A 107 -8.58 2.10 15.40
C LEU A 107 -8.25 3.59 15.59
N GLY A 108 -8.45 4.44 14.57
CA GLY A 108 -8.17 5.87 14.64
C GLY A 108 -6.71 6.18 14.95
N LEU A 109 -6.47 7.19 15.77
CA LEU A 109 -5.11 7.58 16.20
C LEU A 109 -4.38 6.47 16.94
N HIS A 110 -5.11 5.54 17.59
CA HIS A 110 -4.49 4.40 18.24
C HIS A 110 -3.84 3.45 17.22
N GLY A 111 -4.46 3.26 16.05
CA GLY A 111 -3.88 2.50 14.95
C GLY A 111 -2.58 3.11 14.43
N ILE A 112 -2.56 4.43 14.21
CA ILE A 112 -1.33 5.16 13.82
C ILE A 112 -0.23 4.98 14.87
N SER A 113 -0.58 5.14 16.15
CA SER A 113 0.38 4.99 17.25
C SER A 113 0.91 3.56 17.33
N PHE A 114 0.05 2.56 17.14
CA PHE A 114 0.47 1.17 17.08
C PHE A 114 1.46 0.90 15.96
N MET A 115 1.19 1.37 14.74
CA MET A 115 2.12 1.19 13.61
C MET A 115 3.48 1.84 13.91
N HIS A 116 3.47 3.04 14.50
CA HIS A 116 4.72 3.70 14.91
C HIS A 116 5.49 2.90 15.96
N GLU A 117 4.80 2.37 16.99
CA GLU A 117 5.47 1.54 18.02
C GLU A 117 6.00 0.21 17.43
N ALA A 118 5.23 -0.42 16.52
CA ALA A 118 5.60 -1.69 15.91
C ALA A 118 6.84 -1.60 14.99
N VAL A 119 7.20 -0.39 14.53
CA VAL A 119 8.38 -0.19 13.69
C VAL A 119 9.61 0.29 14.46
N LYS A 120 9.47 0.58 15.74
CA LYS A 120 10.61 1.01 16.57
C LYS A 120 11.67 -0.09 16.64
N ASN A 121 12.92 0.35 16.56
CA ASN A 121 14.09 -0.52 16.62
C ASN A 121 14.21 -1.57 15.49
N LEU A 122 13.37 -1.49 14.45
CA LEU A 122 13.62 -2.25 13.23
C LEU A 122 14.88 -1.70 12.53
N PRO A 123 15.66 -2.55 11.85
CA PRO A 123 16.74 -2.10 10.97
C PRO A 123 16.20 -1.53 9.64
N LEU A 124 15.05 -0.91 9.68
CA LEU A 124 14.30 -0.30 8.58
C LEU A 124 13.83 1.08 9.04
N ASP A 125 14.18 2.14 8.32
CA ASP A 125 13.61 3.46 8.60
C ASP A 125 12.17 3.50 8.12
N VAL A 126 11.23 3.77 9.02
CA VAL A 126 9.81 3.91 8.68
C VAL A 126 9.33 5.30 9.06
N TYR A 127 8.87 6.04 8.06
CA TYR A 127 8.22 7.33 8.24
C TYR A 127 6.73 7.19 7.94
N THR A 128 5.93 8.05 8.53
CA THR A 128 4.47 8.00 8.42
C THR A 128 3.93 9.27 7.77
N MET A 129 3.03 9.10 6.83
CA MET A 129 2.10 10.13 6.38
C MET A 129 0.80 9.97 7.17
N LEU A 130 0.23 11.06 7.70
CA LEU A 130 -1.03 10.98 8.44
C LEU A 130 -2.21 10.82 7.49
N PRO A 131 -3.13 9.89 7.72
CA PRO A 131 -4.27 9.64 6.86
C PRO A 131 -5.14 10.89 6.64
N SER A 132 -5.41 11.21 5.39
CA SER A 132 -6.25 12.35 5.03
C SER A 132 -7.74 12.01 4.99
N CYS A 133 -8.07 10.77 4.66
CA CYS A 133 -9.41 10.29 4.33
C CYS A 133 -9.81 9.08 5.20
N VAL A 134 -10.19 9.35 6.45
CA VAL A 134 -10.72 8.36 7.39
C VAL A 134 -12.04 8.90 7.96
N PRO A 135 -13.20 8.34 7.51
CA PRO A 135 -13.37 7.47 6.34
C PRO A 135 -13.12 8.17 5.01
N ALA A 136 -13.00 7.38 3.93
CA ALA A 136 -12.84 7.90 2.57
C ALA A 136 -14.07 8.70 2.12
N THR A 137 -15.28 8.26 2.48
CA THR A 137 -16.55 8.93 2.17
C THR A 137 -17.56 8.83 3.33
N PRO A 138 -18.61 9.68 3.34
CA PRO A 138 -19.71 9.54 4.31
C PRO A 138 -20.66 8.36 3.99
N PHE A 139 -20.46 7.65 2.89
CA PHE A 139 -21.34 6.57 2.43
C PHE A 139 -21.01 5.19 3.01
N GLU A 140 -20.14 5.13 3.98
CA GLU A 140 -19.73 3.92 4.69
C GLU A 140 -19.57 4.23 6.19
N THR A 141 -19.49 3.20 7.02
CA THR A 141 -19.20 3.33 8.44
C THR A 141 -17.79 2.83 8.71
N SER A 142 -16.93 3.69 9.23
CA SER A 142 -15.62 3.32 9.75
C SER A 142 -15.61 3.26 11.27
N GLY A 143 -14.55 2.70 11.85
CA GLY A 143 -14.34 2.71 13.29
C GLY A 143 -14.18 4.13 13.84
N PHE A 144 -13.51 4.99 13.08
CA PHE A 144 -13.22 6.37 13.46
C PHE A 144 -13.50 7.34 12.33
N ASP A 145 -13.62 8.61 12.70
CA ASP A 145 -13.68 9.75 11.79
C ASP A 145 -12.60 10.72 12.24
N LEU A 146 -11.51 10.83 11.47
CA LEU A 146 -10.36 11.67 11.81
C LEU A 146 -10.49 13.04 11.15
N ASN A 147 -10.57 14.08 11.96
CA ASN A 147 -10.57 15.47 11.54
C ASN A 147 -9.19 16.14 11.72
N SER A 148 -9.07 17.40 11.34
CA SER A 148 -7.81 18.14 11.44
C SER A 148 -7.32 18.33 12.89
N TYR A 149 -8.22 18.38 13.88
CA TYR A 149 -7.83 18.47 15.29
C TYR A 149 -7.16 17.16 15.74
N ASP A 150 -7.71 15.99 15.38
CA ASP A 150 -7.12 14.70 15.69
C ASP A 150 -5.72 14.59 15.09
N LEU A 151 -5.55 14.95 13.82
CA LEU A 151 -4.26 14.91 13.14
C LEU A 151 -3.25 15.91 13.74
N SER A 152 -3.72 17.04 14.30
CA SER A 152 -2.85 18.04 14.94
C SER A 152 -2.08 17.50 16.14
N LEU A 153 -2.55 16.42 16.76
CA LEU A 153 -1.87 15.77 17.88
C LEU A 153 -0.59 15.02 17.46
N LEU A 154 -0.48 14.66 16.18
CA LEU A 154 0.62 13.84 15.64
C LEU A 154 1.45 14.56 14.58
N ILE A 155 0.93 15.57 13.89
CA ILE A 155 1.57 16.19 12.72
C ILE A 155 3.00 16.72 12.99
N ASP A 156 3.27 17.18 14.20
CA ASP A 156 4.56 17.71 14.60
C ASP A 156 5.56 16.65 15.11
N LYS A 157 5.17 15.36 15.11
CA LYS A 157 6.09 14.29 15.49
C LYS A 157 7.20 14.14 14.46
N PRO A 158 8.45 13.85 14.88
CA PRO A 158 9.60 13.78 13.96
C PRO A 158 9.51 12.65 12.94
N TRP A 159 8.72 11.61 13.22
CA TRP A 159 8.47 10.50 12.32
C TRP A 159 7.31 10.74 11.34
N VAL A 160 6.59 11.87 11.46
CA VAL A 160 5.52 12.27 10.55
C VAL A 160 6.06 13.21 9.49
N LEU A 161 5.96 12.83 8.21
CA LEU A 161 6.43 13.63 7.09
C LEU A 161 5.35 14.54 6.51
N GLY A 162 4.07 14.13 6.59
CA GLY A 162 3.00 14.92 6.00
C GLY A 162 1.61 14.36 6.17
N LEU A 163 0.74 14.82 5.28
CA LEU A 163 -0.61 14.33 5.08
C LEU A 163 -0.59 13.33 3.91
N ALA A 164 -1.11 12.14 4.15
CA ALA A 164 -1.19 11.06 3.19
C ALA A 164 -2.16 11.36 2.05
N GLU A 165 -2.26 10.45 1.12
CA GLU A 165 -3.02 10.56 -0.11
C GLU A 165 -4.40 11.23 0.05
N MET A 166 -4.58 12.35 -0.63
CA MET A 166 -5.84 13.10 -0.60
C MET A 166 -6.83 12.51 -1.62
N MET A 167 -7.44 11.38 -1.28
CA MET A 167 -8.41 10.68 -2.14
C MET A 167 -9.68 11.50 -2.39
N ASN A 168 -10.07 12.34 -1.43
CA ASN A 168 -11.26 13.20 -1.57
C ASN A 168 -10.94 14.45 -2.41
N PHE A 169 -10.44 14.28 -3.65
CA PHE A 169 -10.25 15.40 -4.56
C PHE A 169 -11.56 16.16 -4.89
N PRO A 170 -12.75 15.51 -4.94
CA PRO A 170 -14.00 16.26 -5.07
C PRO A 170 -14.23 17.23 -3.90
N GLY A 171 -13.90 16.83 -2.68
CA GLY A 171 -13.94 17.70 -1.50
C GLY A 171 -12.97 18.87 -1.58
N VAL A 172 -11.78 18.67 -2.17
CA VAL A 172 -10.83 19.76 -2.45
C VAL A 172 -11.42 20.75 -3.44
N LEU A 173 -11.96 20.27 -4.56
CA LEU A 173 -12.55 21.10 -5.62
C LEU A 173 -13.79 21.88 -5.14
N ASN A 174 -14.61 21.26 -4.31
CA ASN A 174 -15.80 21.87 -3.71
C ASN A 174 -15.50 22.63 -2.42
N GLN A 175 -14.24 22.71 -1.99
CA GLN A 175 -13.78 23.40 -0.78
C GLN A 175 -14.50 22.92 0.50
N ASP A 176 -14.64 21.58 0.65
CA ASP A 176 -15.19 20.99 1.86
C ASP A 176 -14.40 21.43 3.09
N ASN A 177 -15.09 21.90 4.12
CA ASN A 177 -14.48 22.49 5.30
C ASN A 177 -13.51 21.54 6.03
N ASN A 178 -13.84 20.26 6.14
CA ASN A 178 -12.99 19.27 6.83
C ASN A 178 -11.75 18.96 6.00
N VAL A 179 -11.93 18.80 4.69
CA VAL A 179 -10.81 18.59 3.75
C VAL A 179 -9.87 19.79 3.77
N MET A 180 -10.41 21.01 3.62
CA MET A 180 -9.60 22.24 3.62
C MET A 180 -8.87 22.45 4.94
N ALA A 181 -9.49 22.14 6.08
CA ALA A 181 -8.83 22.24 7.39
C ALA A 181 -7.64 21.28 7.55
N LYS A 182 -7.71 20.06 6.98
CA LYS A 182 -6.58 19.11 6.96
C LYS A 182 -5.43 19.59 6.06
N LEU A 183 -5.75 20.10 4.87
CA LEU A 183 -4.75 20.68 3.97
C LEU A 183 -4.04 21.88 4.62
N GLU A 184 -4.80 22.78 5.26
CA GLU A 184 -4.24 23.95 5.93
C GLU A 184 -3.37 23.56 7.13
N LEU A 185 -3.75 22.53 7.89
CA LEU A 185 -2.94 21.99 8.97
C LEU A 185 -1.56 21.56 8.44
N ALA A 186 -1.51 20.74 7.38
CA ALA A 186 -0.24 20.28 6.81
C ALA A 186 0.60 21.44 6.25
N LYS A 187 -0.03 22.36 5.50
CA LYS A 187 0.63 23.55 4.93
C LYS A 187 1.22 24.45 6.00
N SER A 188 0.47 24.74 7.07
CA SER A 188 0.94 25.60 8.17
C SER A 188 2.14 25.02 8.94
N ARG A 189 2.36 23.71 8.85
CA ARG A 189 3.51 23.00 9.41
C ARG A 189 4.64 22.73 8.40
N GLY A 190 4.51 23.20 7.16
CA GLY A 190 5.48 22.94 6.11
C GLY A 190 5.63 21.45 5.74
N LYS A 191 4.58 20.67 5.95
CA LYS A 191 4.56 19.22 5.71
C LYS A 191 4.16 18.91 4.27
N CYS A 192 4.62 17.75 3.74
CA CYS A 192 4.17 17.23 2.45
C CYS A 192 2.68 16.91 2.45
N ILE A 193 2.06 16.97 1.29
CA ILE A 193 0.68 16.52 1.07
C ILE A 193 0.69 15.64 -0.17
N ASP A 194 0.43 14.35 0.03
CA ASP A 194 0.32 13.39 -1.04
C ASP A 194 -1.08 13.40 -1.66
N GLY A 195 -1.16 12.98 -2.91
CA GLY A 195 -2.39 12.95 -3.67
C GLY A 195 -2.76 11.57 -4.17
N HIS A 196 -4.04 11.48 -4.51
CA HIS A 196 -4.70 10.34 -5.13
C HIS A 196 -5.81 10.92 -6.02
N ALA A 197 -5.54 11.04 -7.30
CA ALA A 197 -6.41 11.77 -8.21
C ALA A 197 -6.48 11.12 -9.59
N PRO A 198 -7.08 9.90 -9.68
CA PRO A 198 -7.23 9.20 -10.94
C PRO A 198 -8.08 10.03 -11.92
N TYR A 199 -7.62 10.10 -13.17
CA TYR A 199 -8.31 10.80 -14.28
C TYR A 199 -8.59 12.30 -14.06
N LEU A 200 -7.95 12.94 -13.08
CA LEU A 200 -8.11 14.38 -12.85
C LEU A 200 -7.23 15.16 -13.84
N HIS A 201 -7.85 16.06 -14.62
CA HIS A 201 -7.22 16.78 -15.72
C HIS A 201 -7.54 18.27 -15.72
N GLY A 202 -6.78 19.04 -16.50
CA GLY A 202 -7.07 20.42 -16.87
C GLY A 202 -7.16 21.36 -15.66
N LYS A 203 -8.24 22.15 -15.59
CA LYS A 203 -8.42 23.17 -14.54
C LYS A 203 -8.63 22.57 -13.16
N ASP A 204 -9.28 21.42 -13.08
CA ASP A 204 -9.53 20.73 -11.81
C ASP A 204 -8.22 20.17 -11.25
N LEU A 205 -7.35 19.61 -12.10
CA LEU A 205 -6.00 19.23 -11.71
C LEU A 205 -5.19 20.45 -11.25
N CYS A 206 -5.27 21.58 -11.95
CA CYS A 206 -4.61 22.81 -11.50
C CYS A 206 -5.11 23.27 -10.13
N ALA A 207 -6.42 23.19 -9.86
CA ALA A 207 -7.00 23.55 -8.57
C ALA A 207 -6.51 22.61 -7.46
N TYR A 208 -6.47 21.31 -7.73
CA TYR A 208 -5.97 20.29 -6.81
C TYR A 208 -4.49 20.53 -6.46
N ILE A 209 -3.63 20.80 -7.45
CA ILE A 209 -2.22 21.16 -7.22
C ILE A 209 -2.09 22.48 -6.44
N ALA A 210 -2.90 23.48 -6.77
CA ALA A 210 -2.88 24.79 -6.10
C ALA A 210 -3.32 24.70 -4.63
N SER A 211 -4.11 23.70 -4.26
CA SER A 211 -4.49 23.41 -2.87
C SER A 211 -3.30 22.98 -2.00
N GLY A 212 -2.18 22.61 -2.62
CA GLY A 212 -0.94 22.21 -1.93
C GLY A 212 -0.56 20.75 -2.11
N VAL A 213 -1.38 19.94 -2.77
CA VAL A 213 -1.07 18.55 -3.11
C VAL A 213 0.11 18.48 -4.09
N LYS A 214 1.07 17.58 -3.87
CA LYS A 214 2.35 17.58 -4.59
C LYS A 214 2.63 16.31 -5.40
N SER A 215 1.91 15.22 -5.14
CA SER A 215 2.14 13.92 -5.80
C SER A 215 0.85 13.29 -6.28
N ASP A 216 0.98 12.25 -7.08
CA ASP A 216 -0.11 11.33 -7.44
C ASP A 216 0.48 9.98 -7.83
N HIS A 217 -0.18 8.88 -7.41
CA HIS A 217 0.20 7.50 -7.72
C HIS A 217 -0.84 6.76 -8.57
N GLU A 218 -1.91 7.44 -8.98
CA GLU A 218 -3.04 6.85 -9.70
C GLU A 218 -2.94 6.96 -11.23
N CYS A 219 -1.82 7.46 -11.76
CA CYS A 219 -1.62 7.55 -13.21
C CYS A 219 -1.59 6.16 -13.86
N THR A 220 -2.50 5.90 -14.79
CA THR A 220 -2.58 4.64 -15.56
C THR A 220 -2.13 4.81 -17.02
N THR A 221 -1.96 6.05 -17.50
CA THR A 221 -1.53 6.34 -18.86
C THR A 221 -0.36 7.31 -18.90
N PRO A 222 0.50 7.23 -19.94
CA PRO A 222 1.60 8.18 -20.12
C PRO A 222 1.14 9.63 -20.25
N ASP A 223 0.03 9.88 -20.92
CA ASP A 223 -0.49 11.25 -21.15
C ASP A 223 -0.89 11.90 -19.83
N GLU A 224 -1.57 11.17 -18.97
CA GLU A 224 -1.93 11.62 -17.61
C GLU A 224 -0.69 11.96 -16.79
N ALA A 225 0.30 11.06 -16.77
CA ALA A 225 1.54 11.27 -16.05
C ALA A 225 2.33 12.49 -16.58
N VAL A 226 2.39 12.65 -17.91
CA VAL A 226 3.07 13.80 -18.54
C VAL A 226 2.36 15.11 -18.21
N GLU A 227 1.02 15.15 -18.16
CA GLU A 227 0.28 16.35 -17.76
C GLU A 227 0.63 16.75 -16.33
N LYS A 228 0.59 15.80 -15.38
CA LYS A 228 0.93 16.02 -13.97
C LYS A 228 2.39 16.50 -13.80
N LEU A 229 3.35 15.88 -14.51
CA LEU A 229 4.75 16.32 -14.51
C LEU A 229 4.92 17.75 -15.05
N ARG A 230 4.23 18.12 -16.15
CA ARG A 230 4.25 19.48 -16.71
C ARG A 230 3.74 20.52 -15.72
N LEU A 231 2.76 20.16 -14.91
CA LEU A 231 2.20 21.02 -13.87
C LEU A 231 3.00 20.99 -12.56
N GLY A 232 4.11 20.25 -12.52
CA GLY A 232 5.03 20.24 -11.41
C GLY A 232 4.73 19.25 -10.29
N MET A 233 3.76 18.34 -10.46
CA MET A 233 3.53 17.23 -9.54
C MET A 233 4.65 16.19 -9.62
N TYR A 234 4.83 15.46 -8.55
CA TYR A 234 5.55 14.19 -8.57
C TYR A 234 4.61 13.08 -9.05
N VAL A 235 5.10 12.23 -9.92
CA VAL A 235 4.41 11.01 -10.35
C VAL A 235 5.06 9.83 -9.63
N MET A 236 4.30 9.23 -8.74
CA MET A 236 4.68 8.01 -8.05
C MET A 236 4.20 6.83 -8.90
N ILE A 237 5.15 6.10 -9.48
CA ILE A 237 4.87 4.97 -10.36
C ILE A 237 4.62 3.76 -9.46
N ARG A 238 3.40 3.28 -9.49
CA ARG A 238 2.91 2.23 -8.61
C ARG A 238 3.09 0.84 -9.20
N GLU A 239 3.46 -0.11 -8.35
CA GLU A 239 3.51 -1.54 -8.67
C GLU A 239 2.94 -2.36 -7.50
N GLY A 240 1.64 -2.20 -7.25
CA GLY A 240 0.86 -2.96 -6.28
C GLY A 240 0.43 -4.32 -6.81
N THR A 241 -0.33 -5.10 -6.02
CA THR A 241 -0.84 -6.40 -6.46
C THR A 241 -1.98 -6.26 -7.47
N ALA A 242 -2.95 -5.38 -7.19
CA ALA A 242 -4.12 -5.16 -8.05
C ALA A 242 -3.91 -4.06 -9.08
N ALA A 243 -3.05 -3.09 -8.81
CA ALA A 243 -2.76 -1.95 -9.67
C ALA A 243 -1.27 -1.95 -10.03
N LYS A 244 -0.95 -2.29 -11.29
CA LYS A 244 0.39 -2.49 -11.83
C LYS A 244 0.62 -1.52 -12.99
N ASP A 245 1.14 -0.32 -12.67
CA ASP A 245 1.21 0.78 -13.63
C ASP A 245 2.62 0.98 -14.23
N LEU A 246 3.64 0.26 -13.72
CA LEU A 246 5.03 0.42 -14.16
C LEU A 246 5.20 0.25 -15.67
N ASP A 247 4.63 -0.82 -16.26
CA ASP A 247 4.78 -1.08 -17.70
C ASP A 247 4.05 -0.04 -18.54
N ALA A 248 2.86 0.39 -18.10
CA ALA A 248 2.09 1.43 -18.78
C ALA A 248 2.83 2.78 -18.78
N LEU A 249 3.53 3.10 -17.69
CA LEU A 249 4.26 4.37 -17.52
C LEU A 249 5.74 4.30 -17.96
N MET A 250 6.22 3.15 -18.44
CA MET A 250 7.59 2.99 -18.94
C MET A 250 7.99 4.00 -20.02
N PRO A 251 7.11 4.40 -20.96
CA PRO A 251 7.44 5.47 -21.93
C PRO A 251 7.82 6.78 -21.27
N VAL A 252 7.20 7.15 -20.13
CA VAL A 252 7.51 8.38 -19.38
C VAL A 252 8.94 8.36 -18.86
N LEU A 253 9.37 7.22 -18.32
CA LEU A 253 10.74 7.04 -17.80
C LEU A 253 11.82 7.16 -18.88
N LYS A 254 11.48 6.86 -20.13
CA LYS A 254 12.41 6.91 -21.27
C LYS A 254 12.48 8.29 -21.93
N THR A 255 11.40 9.05 -21.89
CA THR A 255 11.26 10.25 -22.74
C THR A 255 11.19 11.55 -21.97
N CYS A 256 10.82 11.50 -20.67
CA CYS A 256 10.67 12.68 -19.85
C CYS A 256 11.85 12.92 -18.91
N ASN A 257 11.88 14.10 -18.29
CA ASN A 257 12.74 14.34 -17.13
C ASN A 257 12.18 13.59 -15.92
N THR A 258 12.94 12.63 -15.41
CA THR A 258 12.50 11.71 -14.34
C THR A 258 12.73 12.24 -12.92
N ARG A 259 13.22 13.48 -12.74
CA ARG A 259 13.51 14.07 -11.41
C ARG A 259 12.29 14.16 -10.49
N LYS A 260 11.09 14.07 -11.04
CA LYS A 260 9.84 14.03 -10.28
C LYS A 260 9.11 12.68 -10.44
N CYS A 261 9.82 11.62 -10.80
CA CYS A 261 9.30 10.26 -10.77
C CYS A 261 9.84 9.53 -9.54
N ILE A 262 8.99 8.74 -8.91
CA ILE A 262 9.30 7.94 -7.70
C ILE A 262 8.71 6.53 -7.92
N PHE A 263 9.40 5.49 -7.49
CA PHE A 263 8.83 4.13 -7.42
C PHE A 263 8.17 3.90 -6.08
N VAL A 264 6.96 3.30 -6.12
CA VAL A 264 6.17 2.97 -4.93
C VAL A 264 5.50 1.61 -5.08
N THR A 265 5.23 0.95 -3.96
CA THR A 265 4.58 -0.37 -3.99
C THR A 265 3.08 -0.30 -3.76
N ASP A 266 2.60 0.65 -2.98
CA ASP A 266 1.19 0.80 -2.64
C ASP A 266 0.65 -0.47 -1.95
N ASP A 267 -0.52 -0.99 -2.33
CA ASP A 267 -1.13 -2.21 -1.80
C ASP A 267 -0.44 -3.46 -2.35
N ARG A 268 0.38 -4.10 -1.55
CA ARG A 268 1.04 -5.37 -1.90
C ARG A 268 0.61 -6.52 -1.01
N HIS A 269 0.18 -7.60 -1.64
CA HIS A 269 -0.04 -8.88 -0.99
C HIS A 269 1.29 -9.58 -0.65
N PRO A 270 1.31 -10.48 0.34
CA PRO A 270 2.54 -11.14 0.80
C PRO A 270 3.32 -11.85 -0.32
N ALA A 271 2.64 -12.51 -1.25
CA ALA A 271 3.29 -13.25 -2.33
C ALA A 271 4.14 -12.36 -3.27
N ASP A 272 3.73 -11.09 -3.45
CA ASP A 272 4.41 -10.13 -4.34
C ASP A 272 5.61 -9.44 -3.68
N LEU A 273 5.81 -9.63 -2.37
CA LEU A 273 6.92 -9.01 -1.64
C LEU A 273 8.28 -9.66 -1.92
N LYS A 274 8.33 -10.83 -2.58
CA LYS A 274 9.58 -11.50 -2.97
C LYS A 274 10.48 -10.64 -3.87
N GLU A 275 9.89 -9.74 -4.63
CA GLU A 275 10.56 -8.60 -5.29
C GLU A 275 9.89 -7.31 -4.79
N HIS A 276 10.68 -6.36 -4.36
CA HIS A 276 10.20 -5.06 -3.86
C HIS A 276 10.56 -3.94 -4.86
N ILE A 277 11.03 -2.79 -4.41
CA ILE A 277 11.51 -1.70 -5.29
C ILE A 277 12.62 -2.18 -6.25
N ASN A 278 13.46 -3.13 -5.84
CA ASN A 278 14.48 -3.72 -6.69
C ASN A 278 13.91 -4.36 -7.98
N GLY A 279 12.74 -4.98 -7.90
CA GLY A 279 12.04 -5.53 -9.06
C GLY A 279 11.61 -4.44 -10.05
N MET A 280 11.16 -3.30 -9.55
CA MET A 280 10.80 -2.15 -10.40
C MET A 280 12.03 -1.55 -11.09
N VAL A 281 13.14 -1.37 -10.35
CA VAL A 281 14.42 -0.90 -10.91
C VAL A 281 14.91 -1.87 -11.99
N ARG A 282 14.89 -3.18 -11.73
CA ARG A 282 15.28 -4.21 -12.70
C ARG A 282 14.45 -4.10 -13.98
N ARG A 283 13.12 -4.08 -13.88
CA ARG A 283 12.21 -3.98 -15.04
C ARG A 283 12.40 -2.68 -15.83
N ALA A 284 12.64 -1.57 -15.15
CA ALA A 284 12.94 -0.29 -15.80
C ALA A 284 14.24 -0.37 -16.63
N VAL A 285 15.29 -0.97 -16.07
CA VAL A 285 16.57 -1.16 -16.77
C VAL A 285 16.44 -2.15 -17.93
N GLU A 286 15.74 -3.28 -17.73
CA GLU A 286 15.43 -4.25 -18.80
C GLU A 286 14.67 -3.60 -19.96
N ALA A 287 13.80 -2.64 -19.66
CA ALA A 287 13.07 -1.86 -20.65
C ALA A 287 13.92 -0.76 -21.31
N GLY A 288 15.17 -0.56 -20.89
CA GLY A 288 16.13 0.39 -21.49
C GLY A 288 16.21 1.76 -20.80
N VAL A 289 15.73 1.89 -19.57
CA VAL A 289 16.03 3.05 -18.72
C VAL A 289 17.47 2.95 -18.24
N ASP A 290 18.19 4.08 -18.24
CA ASP A 290 19.57 4.12 -17.72
C ASP A 290 19.63 3.63 -16.25
N PRO A 291 20.54 2.72 -15.89
CA PRO A 291 20.62 2.16 -14.54
C PRO A 291 20.80 3.21 -13.44
N VAL A 292 21.60 4.27 -13.69
CA VAL A 292 21.82 5.33 -12.70
C VAL A 292 20.53 6.10 -12.46
N LYS A 293 19.78 6.39 -13.52
CA LYS A 293 18.46 7.04 -13.43
C LYS A 293 17.43 6.16 -12.72
N ALA A 294 17.41 4.86 -13.00
CA ALA A 294 16.49 3.95 -12.33
C ALA A 294 16.76 3.89 -10.81
N VAL A 295 18.04 3.85 -10.41
CA VAL A 295 18.44 3.96 -8.99
C VAL A 295 18.08 5.31 -8.41
N GLN A 296 18.27 6.42 -9.15
CA GLN A 296 17.92 7.77 -8.71
C GLN A 296 16.42 7.89 -8.41
N ILE A 297 15.54 7.31 -9.25
CA ILE A 297 14.09 7.26 -9.05
C ILE A 297 13.74 6.48 -7.78
N ALA A 298 14.44 5.37 -7.53
CA ALA A 298 14.22 4.49 -6.40
C ALA A 298 14.83 4.98 -5.08
N SER A 299 15.57 6.09 -5.07
CA SER A 299 16.32 6.53 -3.90
C SER A 299 16.28 8.06 -3.73
N LEU A 300 17.12 8.80 -4.46
CA LEU A 300 17.31 10.25 -4.28
C LEU A 300 16.02 11.05 -4.50
N ASN A 301 15.26 10.75 -5.55
CA ASN A 301 14.03 11.47 -5.85
C ASN A 301 13.01 11.37 -4.73
N THR A 302 12.87 10.18 -4.14
CA THR A 302 11.99 9.93 -2.98
C THR A 302 12.49 10.72 -1.76
N ALA A 303 13.80 10.64 -1.47
CA ALA A 303 14.39 11.36 -0.35
C ALA A 303 14.21 12.89 -0.48
N GLU A 304 14.42 13.45 -1.67
CA GLU A 304 14.23 14.89 -1.92
C GLU A 304 12.76 15.31 -1.79
N TYR A 305 11.83 14.50 -2.30
CA TYR A 305 10.40 14.77 -2.21
C TYR A 305 9.93 14.90 -0.76
N PHE A 306 10.30 13.96 0.09
CA PHE A 306 9.93 13.96 1.50
C PHE A 306 10.85 14.81 2.40
N GLY A 307 11.87 15.45 1.84
CA GLY A 307 12.83 16.26 2.61
C GLY A 307 13.70 15.44 3.56
N LEU A 308 13.93 14.15 3.26
CA LEU A 308 14.79 13.25 4.00
C LEU A 308 16.25 13.59 3.71
N LYS A 309 16.77 14.49 4.50
CA LYS A 309 18.15 14.96 4.34
C LYS A 309 19.14 13.81 4.60
N ASN A 310 20.19 13.77 3.78
CA ASN A 310 21.29 12.81 3.90
C ASN A 310 20.89 11.34 3.69
N LEU A 311 19.85 11.09 2.88
CA LEU A 311 19.41 9.79 2.41
C LEU A 311 19.34 9.74 0.87
N GLY A 312 19.39 8.53 0.32
CA GLY A 312 19.15 8.29 -1.11
C GLY A 312 20.33 8.59 -2.04
N ALA A 313 21.51 8.90 -1.52
CA ALA A 313 22.72 9.10 -2.32
C ALA A 313 23.98 8.63 -1.59
N ILE A 314 25.07 8.45 -2.33
CA ILE A 314 26.40 8.12 -1.79
C ILE A 314 27.25 9.40 -1.84
N ALA A 315 27.36 10.06 -0.69
CA ALA A 315 28.17 11.28 -0.55
C ALA A 315 28.62 11.48 0.92
N PRO A 316 29.73 12.19 1.18
CA PRO A 316 30.12 12.51 2.55
C PRO A 316 29.00 13.22 3.32
N GLY A 317 28.72 12.76 4.53
CA GLY A 317 27.64 13.26 5.39
C GLY A 317 26.29 12.56 5.18
N TYR A 318 26.15 11.68 4.20
CA TYR A 318 24.95 10.85 4.02
C TYR A 318 25.00 9.59 4.90
N LYS A 319 23.85 9.08 5.29
CA LYS A 319 23.75 7.78 5.96
C LYS A 319 24.35 6.69 5.06
N ALA A 320 25.07 5.77 5.68
CA ALA A 320 25.63 4.62 4.96
C ALA A 320 24.58 3.51 4.82
N ASP A 321 23.53 3.81 4.05
CA ASP A 321 22.49 2.89 3.62
C ASP A 321 22.77 2.50 2.17
N LEU A 322 23.41 1.34 1.97
CA LEU A 322 24.06 0.98 0.71
C LEU A 322 23.69 -0.43 0.28
N LEU A 323 23.65 -0.65 -1.04
CA LEU A 323 23.55 -1.97 -1.63
C LEU A 323 24.82 -2.32 -2.37
N ILE A 324 25.33 -3.52 -2.15
CA ILE A 324 26.41 -4.11 -2.97
C ILE A 324 25.76 -5.07 -3.94
N LEU A 325 25.93 -4.77 -5.24
CA LEU A 325 25.29 -5.48 -6.34
C LEU A 325 26.37 -6.11 -7.23
N PRO A 326 26.26 -7.40 -7.59
CA PRO A 326 27.20 -8.03 -8.51
C PRO A 326 27.09 -7.43 -9.92
N ASP A 327 25.93 -6.94 -10.30
CA ASP A 327 25.66 -6.32 -11.59
C ASP A 327 24.53 -5.28 -11.49
N LEU A 328 24.35 -4.48 -12.56
CA LEU A 328 23.24 -3.52 -12.73
C LEU A 328 22.15 -4.07 -13.67
N LYS A 329 21.89 -5.37 -13.64
CA LYS A 329 20.85 -6.04 -14.42
C LYS A 329 19.83 -6.72 -13.51
N THR A 330 20.30 -7.51 -12.58
CA THR A 330 19.44 -8.29 -11.68
C THR A 330 18.92 -7.50 -10.51
N PHE A 331 19.67 -6.50 -10.04
CA PHE A 331 19.39 -5.69 -8.85
C PHE A 331 19.06 -6.54 -7.61
N LYS A 332 19.73 -7.68 -7.49
CA LYS A 332 19.70 -8.53 -6.29
C LYS A 332 20.93 -8.24 -5.46
N PRO A 333 20.81 -7.64 -4.28
CA PRO A 333 21.96 -7.32 -3.45
C PRO A 333 22.65 -8.57 -2.91
N ASP A 334 23.97 -8.62 -3.02
CA ASP A 334 24.80 -9.57 -2.26
C ASP A 334 24.88 -9.12 -0.79
N LEU A 335 25.01 -7.80 -0.56
CA LEU A 335 24.97 -7.21 0.78
C LEU A 335 24.05 -6.00 0.82
N VAL A 336 23.33 -5.89 1.91
CA VAL A 336 22.58 -4.68 2.28
C VAL A 336 23.21 -4.10 3.55
N ILE A 337 23.67 -2.87 3.46
CA ILE A 337 24.25 -2.13 4.58
C ILE A 337 23.23 -1.09 5.03
N LYS A 338 22.91 -1.10 6.33
CA LYS A 338 22.02 -0.15 6.98
C LYS A 338 22.76 0.56 8.11
N ASN A 339 22.80 1.91 8.05
CA ASN A 339 23.56 2.71 9.02
C ASN A 339 25.01 2.22 9.21
N GLY A 340 25.68 1.80 8.12
CA GLY A 340 27.06 1.32 8.14
C GLY A 340 27.25 -0.11 8.66
N VAL A 341 26.18 -0.83 8.96
CA VAL A 341 26.22 -2.23 9.42
C VAL A 341 25.55 -3.13 8.39
N VAL A 342 26.15 -4.31 8.14
CA VAL A 342 25.54 -5.30 7.24
C VAL A 342 24.25 -5.81 7.86
N ALA A 343 23.13 -5.54 7.20
CA ALA A 343 21.78 -5.91 7.65
C ALA A 343 21.25 -7.17 6.96
N ALA A 344 21.64 -7.40 5.69
CA ALA A 344 21.28 -8.62 4.97
C ALA A 344 22.43 -9.06 4.06
N GLU A 345 22.50 -10.35 3.82
CA GLU A 345 23.50 -11.00 2.97
C GLU A 345 22.87 -12.12 2.15
N ASN A 346 23.18 -12.15 0.84
CA ASN A 346 22.71 -13.19 -0.09
C ASN A 346 21.19 -13.43 0.00
N GLY A 347 20.41 -12.36 0.07
CA GLY A 347 18.96 -12.43 0.14
C GLY A 347 18.37 -12.85 1.49
N LYS A 348 19.20 -12.90 2.55
CA LYS A 348 18.76 -13.27 3.91
C LYS A 348 19.04 -12.13 4.88
N LEU A 349 18.06 -11.82 5.71
CA LEU A 349 18.22 -10.89 6.82
C LEU A 349 19.19 -11.51 7.86
N ILE A 350 20.19 -10.75 8.29
CA ILE A 350 21.11 -11.12 9.38
C ILE A 350 20.99 -10.19 10.59
N ALA A 351 20.40 -9.01 10.40
CA ALA A 351 20.11 -8.10 11.50
C ALA A 351 19.06 -8.71 12.44
N GLU A 352 19.26 -8.56 13.73
CA GLU A 352 18.28 -8.97 14.75
C GLU A 352 17.03 -8.07 14.68
N LEU A 353 15.88 -8.69 14.83
CA LEU A 353 14.59 -7.98 14.92
C LEU A 353 14.09 -8.00 16.36
N PRO A 354 13.44 -6.91 16.82
CA PRO A 354 12.82 -6.90 18.13
C PRO A 354 11.66 -7.90 18.19
N GLU A 355 11.41 -8.45 19.39
CA GLU A 355 10.19 -9.23 19.64
C GLU A 355 8.96 -8.34 19.56
N ASN A 356 7.92 -8.84 18.90
CA ASN A 356 6.68 -8.09 18.72
C ASN A 356 5.70 -8.30 19.89
N GLU A 357 5.36 -7.22 20.58
CA GLU A 357 4.29 -7.18 21.57
C GLU A 357 2.98 -6.60 21.00
N ALA A 358 2.38 -7.26 20.02
CA ALA A 358 1.19 -6.76 19.32
C ALA A 358 -0.15 -7.02 20.04
N LEU A 359 -0.17 -7.08 21.37
CA LEU A 359 -1.35 -7.48 22.13
C LEU A 359 -2.47 -6.42 22.18
N ALA A 360 -2.15 -5.14 22.07
CA ALA A 360 -3.08 -4.04 22.36
C ALA A 360 -4.15 -3.77 21.28
N VAL A 361 -4.03 -4.35 20.08
CA VAL A 361 -4.88 -4.03 18.92
C VAL A 361 -5.73 -5.21 18.45
N ARG A 362 -5.99 -6.14 19.34
CA ARG A 362 -6.86 -7.29 19.10
C ARG A 362 -8.32 -6.96 19.45
N ASN A 363 -9.26 -7.79 18.97
CA ASN A 363 -10.70 -7.67 19.25
C ASN A 363 -11.36 -6.43 18.64
N SER A 364 -11.03 -6.11 17.40
CA SER A 364 -11.61 -5.00 16.63
C SER A 364 -12.85 -5.39 15.82
N VAL A 365 -13.38 -6.59 15.98
CA VAL A 365 -14.59 -7.07 15.28
C VAL A 365 -15.77 -7.00 16.24
N ASN A 366 -16.54 -5.92 16.14
CA ASN A 366 -17.68 -5.60 17.00
C ASN A 366 -18.97 -5.59 16.16
N VAL A 367 -19.53 -6.77 15.91
CA VAL A 367 -20.75 -6.95 15.12
C VAL A 367 -21.94 -7.09 16.04
N ARG A 368 -23.09 -6.44 15.72
CA ARG A 368 -24.36 -6.77 16.35
C ARG A 368 -24.69 -8.24 16.11
N TRP A 369 -25.41 -8.86 17.02
CA TRP A 369 -25.90 -10.23 16.79
C TRP A 369 -26.59 -10.36 15.45
N ILE A 370 -26.08 -11.24 14.60
CA ILE A 370 -26.60 -11.53 13.26
C ILE A 370 -27.27 -12.93 13.23
N THR A 371 -28.20 -13.09 12.32
CA THR A 371 -28.93 -14.33 12.05
C THR A 371 -28.94 -14.61 10.54
N PRO A 372 -29.27 -15.83 10.09
CA PRO A 372 -29.38 -16.09 8.65
C PRO A 372 -30.42 -15.19 7.94
N GLU A 373 -31.46 -14.73 8.63
CA GLU A 373 -32.48 -13.82 8.11
C GLU A 373 -31.91 -12.45 7.73
N ASP A 374 -30.84 -12.01 8.37
CA ASP A 374 -30.18 -10.73 8.07
C ASP A 374 -29.56 -10.70 6.65
N PHE A 375 -29.36 -11.86 6.03
CA PHE A 375 -28.85 -11.99 4.65
C PHE A 375 -29.95 -11.99 3.60
N ARG A 376 -31.22 -12.03 3.97
CA ARG A 376 -32.34 -12.03 3.02
C ARG A 376 -32.48 -10.69 2.28
N ILE A 377 -32.82 -10.77 1.00
CA ILE A 377 -33.15 -9.62 0.15
C ILE A 377 -34.58 -9.84 -0.36
N GLU A 378 -35.51 -9.01 0.06
CA GLU A 378 -36.90 -9.10 -0.42
C GLU A 378 -36.95 -8.87 -1.93
N ALA A 379 -37.69 -9.73 -2.65
CA ALA A 379 -37.78 -9.68 -4.10
C ALA A 379 -38.83 -8.69 -4.57
N ASN A 380 -38.42 -7.69 -5.34
CA ASN A 380 -39.30 -6.77 -6.07
C ASN A 380 -39.37 -7.08 -7.57
N GLY A 381 -39.00 -8.31 -7.95
CA GLY A 381 -38.91 -8.81 -9.32
C GLY A 381 -37.68 -9.68 -9.51
N SER A 382 -37.57 -10.35 -10.67
CA SER A 382 -36.44 -11.23 -10.99
C SER A 382 -35.22 -10.50 -11.57
N LYS A 383 -35.30 -9.20 -11.86
CA LYS A 383 -34.19 -8.39 -12.39
C LYS A 383 -33.63 -7.48 -11.32
N VAL A 384 -32.30 -7.48 -11.21
CA VAL A 384 -31.55 -6.65 -10.27
C VAL A 384 -30.43 -5.90 -10.99
N ILE A 385 -29.98 -4.80 -10.41
CA ILE A 385 -28.71 -4.20 -10.79
C ILE A 385 -27.62 -4.94 -10.02
N ALA A 386 -26.68 -5.54 -10.73
CA ALA A 386 -25.56 -6.27 -10.17
C ALA A 386 -24.25 -5.55 -10.46
N LEU A 387 -23.33 -5.63 -9.52
CA LEU A 387 -21.95 -5.20 -9.66
C LEU A 387 -21.19 -6.26 -10.49
N GLU A 388 -20.64 -5.87 -11.65
CA GLU A 388 -19.82 -6.77 -12.46
C GLU A 388 -18.35 -6.45 -12.29
N VAL A 389 -17.57 -7.44 -11.88
CA VAL A 389 -16.12 -7.36 -11.76
C VAL A 389 -15.47 -7.36 -13.14
N ILE A 390 -14.51 -6.45 -13.35
CA ILE A 390 -13.67 -6.43 -14.54
C ILE A 390 -12.31 -7.06 -14.14
N PRO A 391 -11.87 -8.15 -14.81
CA PRO A 391 -10.59 -8.77 -14.48
C PRO A 391 -9.42 -7.79 -14.49
N HIS A 392 -8.56 -7.86 -13.46
CA HIS A 392 -7.36 -7.01 -13.29
C HIS A 392 -7.63 -5.50 -13.20
N GLN A 393 -8.84 -5.09 -12.81
CA GLN A 393 -9.21 -3.69 -12.61
C GLN A 393 -9.94 -3.49 -11.28
N LEU A 394 -9.76 -2.32 -10.67
CA LEU A 394 -10.51 -1.92 -9.47
C LEU A 394 -11.87 -1.32 -9.82
N ILE A 395 -12.04 -0.84 -11.05
CA ILE A 395 -13.29 -0.33 -11.60
C ILE A 395 -14.26 -1.50 -11.79
N THR A 396 -15.54 -1.23 -11.53
CA THR A 396 -16.63 -2.19 -11.73
C THR A 396 -17.65 -1.63 -12.71
N LYS A 397 -18.55 -2.50 -13.20
CA LYS A 397 -19.68 -2.09 -14.04
C LYS A 397 -21.01 -2.32 -13.33
N SER A 398 -21.98 -1.53 -13.68
CA SER A 398 -23.38 -1.69 -13.31
C SER A 398 -24.11 -2.43 -14.43
N VAL A 399 -24.61 -3.64 -14.16
CA VAL A 399 -25.28 -4.48 -15.17
C VAL A 399 -26.63 -4.98 -14.66
N VAL A 400 -27.62 -5.07 -15.54
CA VAL A 400 -28.90 -5.71 -15.21
C VAL A 400 -28.71 -7.24 -15.32
N SER A 401 -29.05 -7.95 -14.26
CA SER A 401 -28.97 -9.41 -14.20
C SER A 401 -30.23 -10.05 -13.63
N GLU A 402 -30.39 -11.35 -13.86
CA GLU A 402 -31.54 -12.12 -13.35
C GLU A 402 -31.14 -12.92 -12.11
N VAL A 403 -31.98 -12.82 -11.08
CA VAL A 403 -31.90 -13.59 -9.84
C VAL A 403 -32.99 -14.63 -9.80
N LYS A 404 -32.84 -15.67 -8.97
CA LYS A 404 -33.90 -16.58 -8.61
C LYS A 404 -34.75 -15.99 -7.49
N ILE A 405 -36.01 -16.37 -7.41
CA ILE A 405 -36.89 -15.95 -6.32
C ILE A 405 -37.32 -17.22 -5.58
N GLU A 406 -37.04 -17.26 -4.28
CA GLU A 406 -37.40 -18.34 -3.39
C GLU A 406 -38.07 -17.76 -2.14
N ASP A 407 -39.23 -18.22 -1.76
CA ASP A 407 -40.02 -17.76 -0.61
C ASP A 407 -40.14 -16.22 -0.51
N GLY A 408 -40.34 -15.56 -1.66
CA GLY A 408 -40.47 -14.11 -1.73
C GLY A 408 -39.15 -13.35 -1.65
N ASN A 409 -37.99 -14.01 -1.57
CA ASN A 409 -36.68 -13.41 -1.52
C ASN A 409 -35.89 -13.60 -2.82
N ALA A 410 -35.13 -12.60 -3.21
CA ALA A 410 -34.16 -12.69 -4.28
C ALA A 410 -32.91 -13.45 -3.78
N VAL A 411 -32.61 -14.56 -4.45
CA VAL A 411 -31.46 -15.42 -4.10
C VAL A 411 -30.46 -15.49 -5.25
N SER A 412 -29.26 -15.96 -4.95
CA SER A 412 -28.18 -16.11 -5.93
C SER A 412 -28.61 -17.01 -7.09
N ASN A 413 -28.24 -16.62 -8.30
CA ASN A 413 -28.43 -17.42 -9.50
C ASN A 413 -27.08 -17.88 -10.03
N ILE A 414 -26.65 -19.08 -9.61
CA ILE A 414 -25.35 -19.65 -9.97
C ILE A 414 -25.20 -19.98 -11.45
N ASP A 415 -26.33 -20.13 -12.18
CA ASP A 415 -26.32 -20.48 -13.59
C ASP A 415 -25.80 -19.33 -14.46
N ASN A 416 -26.12 -18.09 -14.08
CA ASN A 416 -25.68 -16.87 -14.76
C ASN A 416 -24.68 -16.05 -13.96
N ASP A 417 -24.08 -16.63 -12.89
CA ASP A 417 -23.10 -16.00 -12.01
C ASP A 417 -23.59 -14.69 -11.37
N THR A 418 -24.82 -14.67 -10.89
CA THR A 418 -25.36 -13.56 -10.10
C THR A 418 -25.41 -13.99 -8.64
N LEU A 419 -24.37 -13.64 -7.88
CA LEU A 419 -24.19 -14.07 -6.50
C LEU A 419 -24.59 -12.96 -5.53
N LYS A 420 -25.05 -13.33 -4.34
CA LYS A 420 -25.33 -12.37 -3.28
C LYS A 420 -24.02 -11.85 -2.68
N ILE A 421 -23.98 -10.54 -2.42
CA ILE A 421 -22.92 -9.85 -1.68
C ILE A 421 -23.52 -9.09 -0.51
N CYS A 422 -22.86 -9.16 0.66
CA CYS A 422 -23.23 -8.39 1.84
C CYS A 422 -21.99 -7.70 2.43
N VAL A 423 -22.17 -6.46 2.91
CA VAL A 423 -21.15 -5.73 3.68
C VAL A 423 -21.74 -5.45 5.05
N ILE A 424 -21.13 -6.02 6.09
CA ILE A 424 -21.61 -6.01 7.47
C ILE A 424 -20.73 -5.07 8.29
N GLU A 425 -21.33 -4.07 8.91
CA GLU A 425 -20.62 -3.14 9.80
C GLU A 425 -20.01 -3.92 10.99
N ARG A 426 -18.71 -3.70 11.26
CA ARG A 426 -17.97 -4.45 12.27
C ARG A 426 -17.27 -3.60 13.34
N HIS A 427 -17.51 -2.30 13.39
CA HIS A 427 -16.79 -1.39 14.27
C HIS A 427 -17.60 -0.99 15.50
N ARG A 428 -18.86 -0.57 15.28
CA ARG A 428 -19.74 0.09 16.25
C ARG A 428 -20.98 -0.72 16.61
N ALA A 429 -21.11 -1.93 16.06
CA ALA A 429 -22.29 -2.79 16.25
C ALA A 429 -23.62 -2.07 15.92
N THR A 430 -23.62 -1.24 14.87
CA THR A 430 -24.82 -0.53 14.40
C THR A 430 -25.89 -1.48 13.91
N GLY A 431 -25.47 -2.62 13.38
CA GLY A 431 -26.32 -3.58 12.71
C GLY A 431 -26.60 -3.26 11.25
N ASN A 432 -25.88 -2.29 10.67
CA ASN A 432 -25.95 -2.03 9.24
C ASN A 432 -25.42 -3.24 8.46
N ILE A 433 -26.19 -3.64 7.43
CA ILE A 433 -25.80 -4.66 6.48
C ILE A 433 -26.25 -4.18 5.09
N GLY A 434 -25.30 -3.70 4.31
CA GLY A 434 -25.54 -3.40 2.90
C GLY A 434 -25.58 -4.70 2.09
N LYS A 435 -26.54 -4.82 1.20
CA LYS A 435 -26.83 -6.05 0.43
C LYS A 435 -26.96 -5.74 -1.04
N GLY A 436 -26.50 -6.66 -1.88
CA GLY A 436 -26.59 -6.53 -3.33
C GLY A 436 -26.28 -7.82 -4.05
N PHE A 437 -26.00 -7.69 -5.33
CA PHE A 437 -25.59 -8.79 -6.19
C PHE A 437 -24.31 -8.47 -6.94
N VAL A 438 -23.46 -9.50 -7.13
CA VAL A 438 -22.17 -9.39 -7.81
C VAL A 438 -22.04 -10.49 -8.89
N LYS A 439 -21.30 -10.17 -9.96
CA LYS A 439 -20.93 -11.07 -11.05
C LYS A 439 -19.41 -11.11 -11.21
N GLY A 440 -18.92 -12.23 -11.74
CA GLY A 440 -17.51 -12.44 -12.05
C GLY A 440 -16.83 -13.50 -11.17
N PHE A 441 -17.40 -13.83 -10.00
CA PHE A 441 -16.80 -14.80 -9.07
C PHE A 441 -17.02 -16.26 -9.49
N ASN A 442 -18.15 -16.59 -10.10
CA ASN A 442 -18.49 -17.93 -10.59
C ASN A 442 -18.60 -19.03 -9.52
N LEU A 443 -18.77 -18.71 -8.24
CA LEU A 443 -18.96 -19.71 -7.19
C LEU A 443 -20.11 -20.67 -7.56
N LYS A 444 -19.89 -21.97 -7.31
CA LYS A 444 -20.89 -23.00 -7.55
C LYS A 444 -21.55 -23.49 -6.26
N CYS A 445 -20.91 -23.31 -5.14
CA CYS A 445 -21.42 -23.58 -3.80
C CYS A 445 -20.64 -22.75 -2.79
N GLY A 446 -21.12 -22.67 -1.55
CA GLY A 446 -20.39 -22.05 -0.45
C GLY A 446 -20.39 -20.54 -0.46
N ALA A 447 -19.47 -19.97 0.35
CA ALA A 447 -19.25 -18.55 0.50
C ALA A 447 -17.77 -18.24 0.79
N ILE A 448 -17.36 -17.04 0.41
CA ILE A 448 -16.08 -16.43 0.80
C ILE A 448 -16.34 -15.16 1.59
N ALA A 449 -15.50 -14.87 2.59
CA ALA A 449 -15.64 -13.65 3.38
C ALA A 449 -14.29 -13.10 3.85
N SER A 450 -14.23 -11.78 4.09
CA SER A 450 -13.04 -11.08 4.52
C SER A 450 -13.37 -9.89 5.41
N THR A 451 -12.50 -9.58 6.38
CA THR A 451 -12.48 -8.30 7.08
C THR A 451 -11.49 -7.30 6.46
N VAL A 452 -10.76 -7.71 5.43
CA VAL A 452 -9.95 -6.80 4.60
C VAL A 452 -10.83 -6.35 3.44
N ALA A 453 -11.37 -5.14 3.54
CA ALA A 453 -12.31 -4.54 2.59
C ALA A 453 -12.12 -3.01 2.60
N HIS A 454 -11.37 -2.52 1.64
CA HIS A 454 -10.90 -1.13 1.55
C HIS A 454 -12.06 -0.13 1.50
N ASP A 455 -11.95 1.03 2.18
CA ASP A 455 -10.91 1.39 3.16
C ASP A 455 -11.44 1.23 4.59
N SER A 456 -12.79 1.20 4.76
CA SER A 456 -13.42 1.11 6.10
C SER A 456 -13.27 -0.27 6.75
N HIS A 457 -12.88 -1.29 5.98
CA HIS A 457 -12.70 -2.66 6.45
C HIS A 457 -13.90 -3.25 7.20
N ASN A 458 -15.10 -2.95 6.71
CA ASN A 458 -16.29 -3.68 7.09
C ASN A 458 -16.21 -5.12 6.57
N MET A 459 -16.95 -6.04 7.20
CA MET A 459 -16.90 -7.44 6.81
C MET A 459 -17.66 -7.65 5.50
N ILE A 460 -16.98 -8.09 4.45
CA ILE A 460 -17.55 -8.40 3.14
C ILE A 460 -17.75 -9.91 2.98
N VAL A 461 -18.91 -10.33 2.46
CA VAL A 461 -19.29 -11.73 2.26
C VAL A 461 -19.93 -11.89 0.89
N ILE A 462 -19.45 -12.88 0.12
CA ILE A 462 -20.04 -13.28 -1.18
C ILE A 462 -20.38 -14.77 -1.11
N GLY A 463 -21.60 -15.15 -1.49
CA GLY A 463 -22.00 -16.54 -1.40
C GLY A 463 -23.16 -16.95 -2.31
N THR A 464 -23.32 -18.26 -2.40
CA THR A 464 -24.38 -18.89 -3.20
C THR A 464 -25.67 -19.06 -2.42
N ASN A 465 -25.62 -19.04 -1.08
CA ASN A 465 -26.78 -19.19 -0.19
C ASN A 465 -26.55 -18.49 1.15
N ASP A 466 -27.65 -18.13 1.84
CA ASP A 466 -27.62 -17.36 3.08
C ASP A 466 -26.99 -18.13 4.26
N ALA A 467 -27.13 -19.48 4.29
CA ALA A 467 -26.58 -20.30 5.37
C ALA A 467 -25.06 -20.30 5.36
N ASP A 468 -24.41 -20.48 4.19
CA ASP A 468 -22.96 -20.42 4.06
C ASP A 468 -22.43 -19.00 4.28
N MET A 469 -23.16 -17.97 3.82
CA MET A 469 -22.80 -16.56 4.08
C MET A 469 -22.84 -16.24 5.58
N TYR A 470 -23.86 -16.67 6.29
CA TYR A 470 -23.95 -16.54 7.75
C TYR A 470 -22.83 -17.29 8.44
N ALA A 471 -22.55 -18.54 8.06
CA ALA A 471 -21.47 -19.33 8.63
C ALA A 471 -20.10 -18.66 8.43
N ALA A 472 -19.87 -18.05 7.25
CA ALA A 472 -18.64 -17.31 6.94
C ALA A 472 -18.50 -16.05 7.80
N ALA A 473 -19.57 -15.28 7.98
CA ALA A 473 -19.56 -14.11 8.87
C ALA A 473 -19.29 -14.50 10.32
N VAL A 474 -19.92 -15.55 10.83
CA VAL A 474 -19.68 -16.08 12.18
C VAL A 474 -18.25 -16.59 12.35
N ALA A 475 -17.66 -17.22 11.33
CA ALA A 475 -16.28 -17.66 11.35
C ALA A 475 -15.31 -16.47 11.51
N LEU A 476 -15.52 -15.38 10.76
CA LEU A 476 -14.72 -14.15 10.87
C LEU A 476 -14.85 -13.50 12.25
N ILE A 477 -16.03 -13.50 12.85
CA ILE A 477 -16.22 -13.00 14.23
C ILE A 477 -15.42 -13.86 15.22
N LYS A 478 -15.48 -15.18 15.10
CA LYS A 478 -14.77 -16.11 15.98
C LYS A 478 -13.25 -16.00 15.90
N CYS A 479 -12.69 -15.87 14.70
CA CYS A 479 -11.24 -15.69 14.50
C CYS A 479 -10.78 -14.23 14.70
N LYS A 480 -11.70 -13.29 15.03
CA LYS A 480 -11.44 -11.88 15.29
C LYS A 480 -10.96 -11.10 14.06
N GLY A 481 -11.43 -11.50 12.90
CA GLY A 481 -11.07 -10.97 11.60
C GLY A 481 -10.15 -11.89 10.82
N GLY A 482 -10.19 -11.77 9.51
CA GLY A 482 -9.42 -12.63 8.61
C GLY A 482 -10.07 -12.81 7.25
N LYS A 483 -9.72 -13.93 6.62
CA LYS A 483 -10.28 -14.40 5.35
C LYS A 483 -10.74 -15.85 5.53
N VAL A 484 -11.91 -16.21 5.01
CA VAL A 484 -12.48 -17.56 5.15
C VAL A 484 -13.14 -18.04 3.87
N VAL A 485 -13.12 -19.36 3.68
CA VAL A 485 -13.92 -20.09 2.70
C VAL A 485 -14.80 -21.08 3.46
N VAL A 486 -16.11 -21.04 3.17
CA VAL A 486 -17.11 -21.90 3.81
C VAL A 486 -17.85 -22.69 2.75
N LYS A 487 -18.19 -23.95 3.07
CA LYS A 487 -19.03 -24.80 2.25
C LYS A 487 -19.88 -25.70 3.15
N ASP A 488 -21.16 -25.80 2.84
CA ASP A 488 -22.13 -26.64 3.58
C ASP A 488 -22.16 -26.35 5.10
N GLY A 489 -21.98 -25.05 5.45
CA GLY A 489 -21.95 -24.57 6.85
C GLY A 489 -20.61 -24.77 7.57
N GLU A 490 -19.61 -25.38 6.94
CA GLU A 490 -18.30 -25.67 7.53
C GLU A 490 -17.20 -24.78 6.95
N VAL A 491 -16.27 -24.30 7.80
CA VAL A 491 -15.06 -23.58 7.38
C VAL A 491 -14.10 -24.57 6.78
N ILE A 492 -13.78 -24.44 5.49
CA ILE A 492 -12.87 -25.34 4.76
C ILE A 492 -11.47 -24.74 4.56
N SER A 493 -11.31 -23.42 4.71
CA SER A 493 -10.01 -22.74 4.83
C SER A 493 -10.18 -21.39 5.52
N GLU A 494 -9.17 -20.98 6.32
CA GLU A 494 -9.16 -19.69 6.99
C GLU A 494 -7.74 -19.13 7.16
N LEU A 495 -7.64 -17.81 7.15
CA LEU A 495 -6.47 -17.04 7.58
C LEU A 495 -6.93 -16.05 8.66
N PRO A 496 -6.65 -16.30 9.94
CA PRO A 496 -6.92 -15.34 11.01
C PRO A 496 -6.02 -14.11 10.90
N LEU A 497 -6.62 -12.93 11.04
CA LEU A 497 -5.96 -11.62 11.06
C LEU A 497 -6.35 -10.88 12.36
N PRO A 498 -5.87 -11.31 13.53
CA PRO A 498 -6.35 -10.82 14.80
C PRO A 498 -5.91 -9.38 15.12
N ILE A 499 -4.93 -8.85 14.41
CA ILE A 499 -4.44 -7.49 14.58
C ILE A 499 -5.32 -6.55 13.74
N ALA A 500 -6.19 -5.83 14.39
CA ALA A 500 -7.17 -4.92 13.78
C ALA A 500 -8.13 -5.59 12.76
N GLY A 501 -8.14 -6.92 12.65
CA GLY A 501 -8.83 -7.64 11.56
C GLY A 501 -8.13 -7.50 10.21
N LEU A 502 -6.87 -7.05 10.18
CA LEU A 502 -6.10 -6.71 8.98
C LEU A 502 -4.79 -7.50 8.88
N MET A 503 -4.11 -7.75 10.00
CA MET A 503 -2.78 -8.35 10.02
C MET A 503 -2.72 -9.59 10.89
N SER A 504 -1.91 -10.54 10.47
CA SER A 504 -1.57 -11.77 11.18
C SER A 504 -0.46 -11.50 12.22
N ASP A 505 -0.48 -12.26 13.29
CA ASP A 505 0.61 -12.34 14.28
C ASP A 505 1.59 -13.51 13.98
N ARG A 506 1.46 -14.10 12.80
CA ARG A 506 2.30 -15.21 12.32
C ARG A 506 3.36 -14.71 11.35
N ASP A 507 4.34 -15.58 11.08
CA ASP A 507 5.45 -15.29 10.16
C ASP A 507 5.03 -15.17 8.70
N PHE A 508 5.95 -14.62 7.90
CA PHE A 508 5.77 -14.39 6.46
C PHE A 508 5.36 -15.65 5.71
N ASP A 509 6.07 -16.76 5.92
CA ASP A 509 5.82 -18.00 5.17
C ASP A 509 4.43 -18.58 5.48
N TYR A 510 3.99 -18.51 6.74
CA TYR A 510 2.65 -18.90 7.13
C TYR A 510 1.58 -18.07 6.38
N VAL A 511 1.73 -16.75 6.35
CA VAL A 511 0.74 -15.88 5.70
C VAL A 511 0.70 -16.12 4.20
N VAL A 512 1.86 -16.22 3.53
CA VAL A 512 1.94 -16.54 2.09
C VAL A 512 1.26 -17.88 1.78
N ASN A 513 1.63 -18.93 2.52
CA ASN A 513 1.08 -20.26 2.28
C ASN A 513 -0.44 -20.31 2.51
N LYS A 514 -0.94 -19.59 3.53
CA LYS A 514 -2.36 -19.51 3.83
C LYS A 514 -3.14 -18.70 2.78
N CYS A 515 -2.59 -17.63 2.23
CA CYS A 515 -3.19 -16.91 1.11
C CYS A 515 -3.32 -17.82 -0.14
N GLU A 516 -2.26 -18.56 -0.46
CA GLU A 516 -2.32 -19.52 -1.58
C GLU A 516 -3.34 -20.63 -1.34
N GLU A 517 -3.40 -21.18 -0.10
CA GLU A 517 -4.39 -22.19 0.28
C GLU A 517 -5.82 -21.66 0.13
N LEU A 518 -6.09 -20.44 0.62
CA LEU A 518 -7.39 -19.77 0.51
C LEU A 518 -7.82 -19.60 -0.95
N ASN A 519 -6.92 -19.09 -1.81
CA ASN A 519 -7.21 -18.92 -3.23
C ASN A 519 -7.50 -20.26 -3.91
N LYS A 520 -6.70 -21.31 -3.66
CA LYS A 520 -6.93 -22.67 -4.15
C LYS A 520 -8.27 -23.23 -3.67
N THR A 521 -8.61 -22.99 -2.41
CA THR A 521 -9.88 -23.46 -1.82
C THR A 521 -11.08 -22.71 -2.42
N ALA A 522 -10.99 -21.39 -2.62
CA ALA A 522 -12.01 -20.62 -3.32
C ALA A 522 -12.21 -21.11 -4.77
N HIS A 523 -11.13 -21.45 -5.47
CA HIS A 523 -11.21 -22.07 -6.81
C HIS A 523 -11.91 -23.43 -6.77
N SER A 524 -11.70 -24.23 -5.71
CA SER A 524 -12.35 -25.56 -5.57
C SER A 524 -13.87 -25.49 -5.43
N ILE A 525 -14.41 -24.37 -4.93
CA ILE A 525 -15.86 -24.12 -4.86
C ILE A 525 -16.40 -23.36 -6.07
N GLY A 526 -15.58 -23.19 -7.12
CA GLY A 526 -15.96 -22.68 -8.43
C GLY A 526 -15.45 -21.28 -8.80
N CYS A 527 -14.79 -20.56 -7.89
CA CYS A 527 -14.28 -19.23 -8.19
C CYS A 527 -13.29 -19.26 -9.35
N LYS A 528 -13.39 -18.26 -10.25
CA LYS A 528 -12.50 -18.15 -11.42
C LYS A 528 -11.57 -16.94 -11.35
N ILE A 529 -11.72 -16.08 -10.36
CA ILE A 529 -10.84 -14.92 -10.14
C ILE A 529 -9.52 -15.44 -9.60
N GLU A 530 -8.41 -14.94 -10.11
CA GLU A 530 -7.05 -15.35 -9.72
C GLU A 530 -6.82 -15.12 -8.23
N ASP A 531 -7.07 -13.90 -7.75
CA ASP A 531 -7.10 -13.56 -6.33
C ASP A 531 -8.49 -13.03 -5.93
N PRO A 532 -9.41 -13.95 -5.51
CA PRO A 532 -10.76 -13.56 -5.16
C PRO A 532 -10.85 -12.65 -3.94
N PHE A 533 -9.96 -12.80 -2.97
CA PHE A 533 -9.99 -11.99 -1.76
C PHE A 533 -9.49 -10.57 -1.98
N MET A 534 -8.47 -10.39 -2.83
CA MET A 534 -8.02 -9.07 -3.24
C MET A 534 -9.12 -8.35 -4.03
N THR A 535 -9.67 -9.01 -5.03
CA THR A 535 -10.76 -8.45 -5.84
C THR A 535 -11.96 -8.08 -4.96
N MET A 536 -12.37 -8.98 -4.06
CA MET A 536 -13.51 -8.76 -3.15
C MET A 536 -13.28 -7.53 -2.25
N GLY A 537 -12.05 -7.33 -1.79
CA GLY A 537 -11.68 -6.24 -0.89
C GLY A 537 -11.97 -4.84 -1.44
N PHE A 538 -11.96 -4.64 -2.76
CA PHE A 538 -12.23 -3.35 -3.39
C PHE A 538 -13.69 -3.16 -3.83
N LEU A 539 -14.58 -4.13 -3.61
CA LEU A 539 -15.98 -4.00 -4.01
C LEU A 539 -16.79 -3.09 -3.08
N SER A 540 -16.24 -2.77 -1.92
CA SER A 540 -16.83 -1.84 -0.95
C SER A 540 -16.20 -0.45 -0.96
N LEU A 541 -15.17 -0.19 -1.78
CA LEU A 541 -14.46 1.08 -1.82
C LEU A 541 -15.25 2.14 -2.61
N PRO A 542 -15.88 3.12 -1.94
CA PRO A 542 -16.85 4.02 -2.57
C PRO A 542 -16.20 5.13 -3.42
N VAL A 543 -14.89 5.31 -3.37
CA VAL A 543 -14.18 6.34 -4.17
C VAL A 543 -13.87 5.87 -5.60
N ILE A 544 -14.03 4.57 -5.89
CA ILE A 544 -13.80 4.00 -7.23
C ILE A 544 -15.14 3.68 -7.91
N PRO A 545 -15.42 4.20 -9.13
CA PRO A 545 -16.65 3.88 -9.87
C PRO A 545 -16.65 2.43 -10.37
N GLU A 546 -17.81 1.91 -10.85
CA GLU A 546 -19.10 2.53 -11.07
C GLU A 546 -20.12 2.20 -9.97
N LEU A 547 -20.27 0.92 -9.62
CA LEU A 547 -21.18 0.41 -8.60
C LEU A 547 -20.39 -0.25 -7.48
N LYS A 548 -20.68 0.12 -6.24
CA LYS A 548 -20.06 -0.44 -5.02
C LYS A 548 -21.14 -0.80 -3.99
N VAL A 549 -20.76 -1.64 -3.02
CA VAL A 549 -21.65 -2.03 -1.92
C VAL A 549 -20.95 -1.71 -0.61
N THR A 550 -21.48 -0.78 0.17
CA THR A 550 -21.03 -0.47 1.53
C THR A 550 -21.99 -1.05 2.56
N ASP A 551 -21.69 -0.91 3.84
CA ASP A 551 -22.62 -1.29 4.93
C ASP A 551 -23.93 -0.49 4.91
N LYS A 552 -23.94 0.69 4.25
CA LYS A 552 -25.12 1.56 4.10
C LYS A 552 -25.96 1.25 2.84
N GLY A 553 -25.48 0.36 1.97
CA GLY A 553 -26.19 -0.08 0.76
C GLY A 553 -25.39 0.01 -0.52
N CYS A 554 -26.07 -0.10 -1.67
CA CYS A 554 -25.44 0.02 -2.98
C CYS A 554 -25.24 1.50 -3.35
N LEU A 555 -24.03 1.85 -3.76
CA LEU A 555 -23.66 3.17 -4.24
C LEU A 555 -23.38 3.11 -5.74
N LEU A 556 -24.20 3.81 -6.53
CA LEU A 556 -23.98 3.99 -7.96
C LEU A 556 -23.30 5.34 -8.21
N TYR A 557 -22.08 5.30 -8.70
CA TYR A 557 -21.33 6.49 -9.06
C TYR A 557 -21.73 6.91 -10.48
N THR A 558 -22.61 7.90 -10.58
CA THR A 558 -22.94 8.51 -11.87
C THR A 558 -22.07 9.74 -12.07
N SER A 559 -21.29 9.79 -13.17
CA SER A 559 -20.72 11.05 -13.61
C SER A 559 -21.84 12.05 -13.84
N PRO A 560 -21.74 13.32 -13.39
CA PRO A 560 -22.72 14.31 -13.72
C PRO A 560 -22.84 14.40 -15.23
N SER A 561 -24.04 14.14 -15.75
CA SER A 561 -24.30 14.29 -17.18
C SER A 561 -24.00 15.74 -17.59
N PRO A 562 -23.41 15.98 -18.78
CA PRO A 562 -23.23 17.33 -19.29
C PRO A 562 -24.53 18.18 -19.30
N ARG A 563 -25.71 17.53 -19.17
CA ARG A 563 -27.01 18.20 -19.04
C ARG A 563 -27.36 18.69 -17.63
N ASP A 564 -26.66 18.20 -16.60
CA ASP A 564 -26.94 18.58 -15.21
C ASP A 564 -26.19 19.87 -14.81
N THR A 565 -25.15 20.25 -15.57
CA THR A 565 -24.41 21.52 -15.39
C THR A 565 -25.10 22.72 -16.01
N GLU A 566 -26.16 22.53 -16.81
CA GLU A 566 -26.94 23.65 -17.39
C GLU A 566 -28.14 24.08 -16.55
N ARG A 567 -28.36 23.46 -15.37
CA ARG A 567 -29.53 23.75 -14.49
C ARG A 567 -29.18 24.22 -13.07
N SER A 568 -27.95 24.70 -12.84
CA SER A 568 -27.58 25.34 -11.57
C SER A 568 -27.20 26.80 -11.76
#